data_f31052138f2292d9a4a03970ffe2602f
#
_entry.id   f31052138f2292d9a4a03970ffe2602f
#
_cell.length_a   1.000
_cell.length_b   1.000
_cell.length_c   1.000
_cell.angle_alpha   90.00
_cell.angle_beta   90.00
_cell.angle_gamma   90.00
#
_symmetry.space_group_name_H-M   'P 1'
#
loop_
_entity.id
_entity.type
_entity.pdbx_description
1 polymer ?
#
loop_
_entity_poly.entity_id
_entity_poly.type
_entity_poly.pdbx_seq_one_letter_code
_entity_poly.pdbx_strand_id
1 'polypeptide(L)'
;MRILHTADWHFGRTLEGRSRLSEQEAFVDELAAIVRDQQIDLVLLAGDVYDSVNPPAAAEQLFYEALARLSDQGSRPVFAIAGNHDHPDRLTAAAPLAGKLGVTLIGLPEPRVHRVPIARTGETAVLFALPYPSESRLRELLTDEADEAVLRAAYSDRVRHIAMEQAKHFGPQTVNLLMSHLYVLGGKETESERPIQVGGAYTVDASALAVGARYAALGHLHRPQQQLSGDTVIRYSGSPLAYSFSEAGQAKSVTIVDLKPGGEPVLEEVFLSCGRPLVEWKAKGGLAEVYRWLDEAKDATAWIDLELHLQETISLEQIHRLRQTREGLIHIRPVYPELEAESEAYRATSKLPMDELFRRFYERQTGGALPEPELTRLFLELLSDEQEEEESA
;
A
#
# COMPACT_ATOMS: atom_id res chain seq x y z
N MET A 1 -26.23 2.03 -11.64
CA MET A 1 -25.17 3.07 -11.78
C MET A 1 -23.82 2.44 -11.98
N ARG A 2 -22.90 3.16 -12.61
CA ARG A 2 -21.52 2.73 -12.86
C ARG A 2 -20.55 3.55 -12.00
N ILE A 3 -19.78 2.88 -11.16
CA ILE A 3 -18.95 3.50 -10.12
C ILE A 3 -17.48 3.20 -10.43
N LEU A 4 -16.61 4.19 -10.37
CA LEU A 4 -15.16 3.98 -10.39
C LEU A 4 -14.64 4.01 -8.96
N HIS A 5 -13.90 2.97 -8.58
CA HIS A 5 -13.20 2.87 -7.32
C HIS A 5 -11.69 2.87 -7.56
N THR A 6 -11.00 3.78 -6.92
CA THR A 6 -9.55 3.95 -6.91
C THR A 6 -9.08 4.31 -5.50
N ALA A 7 -7.80 4.09 -5.18
CA ALA A 7 -7.20 4.39 -3.88
C ALA A 7 -5.68 4.54 -4.01
N ASP A 8 -5.03 4.93 -2.94
CA ASP A 8 -3.58 4.84 -2.75
C ASP A 8 -2.78 5.54 -3.87
N TRP A 9 -3.19 6.78 -4.18
CA TRP A 9 -2.54 7.57 -5.23
C TRP A 9 -1.13 8.01 -4.87
N HIS A 10 -0.90 8.27 -3.57
CA HIS A 10 0.38 8.71 -3.03
C HIS A 10 1.05 9.80 -3.85
N PHE A 11 0.29 10.84 -4.22
CA PHE A 11 0.86 11.97 -4.95
C PHE A 11 2.00 12.60 -4.17
N GLY A 12 3.13 12.82 -4.86
CA GLY A 12 4.38 13.28 -4.28
C GLY A 12 5.35 12.16 -3.88
N ARG A 13 4.93 10.87 -3.95
CA ARG A 13 5.82 9.73 -3.68
C ARG A 13 6.92 9.65 -4.73
N THR A 14 8.12 9.35 -4.24
CA THR A 14 9.31 9.10 -5.05
C THR A 14 9.65 7.61 -5.05
N LEU A 15 10.43 7.16 -6.01
CA LEU A 15 11.08 5.84 -6.00
C LEU A 15 12.56 6.06 -5.74
N GLU A 16 13.04 5.71 -4.54
CA GLU A 16 14.44 5.91 -4.12
C GLU A 16 14.95 7.33 -4.41
N GLY A 17 14.14 8.34 -4.06
CA GLY A 17 14.43 9.75 -4.29
C GLY A 17 14.23 10.24 -5.73
N ARG A 18 13.81 9.39 -6.66
CA ARG A 18 13.46 9.78 -8.03
C ARG A 18 12.01 10.21 -8.09
N SER A 19 11.77 11.40 -8.64
CA SER A 19 10.40 11.91 -8.81
C SER A 19 9.58 11.00 -9.72
N ARG A 20 8.34 10.73 -9.31
CA ARG A 20 7.34 10.00 -10.09
C ARG A 20 6.22 10.92 -10.60
N LEU A 21 6.41 12.24 -10.51
CA LEU A 21 5.36 13.22 -10.81
C LEU A 21 4.83 13.06 -12.25
N SER A 22 5.71 12.86 -13.24
CA SER A 22 5.28 12.68 -14.64
C SER A 22 4.43 11.42 -14.85
N GLU A 23 4.67 10.36 -14.06
CA GLU A 23 3.84 9.16 -14.10
C GLU A 23 2.51 9.38 -13.38
N GLN A 24 2.51 10.18 -12.32
CA GLN A 24 1.29 10.58 -11.61
C GLN A 24 0.42 11.51 -12.48
N GLU A 25 1.02 12.42 -13.26
CA GLU A 25 0.33 13.23 -14.26
C GLU A 25 -0.29 12.37 -15.36
N ALA A 26 0.47 11.42 -15.91
CA ALA A 26 -0.02 10.47 -16.90
C ALA A 26 -1.16 9.59 -16.37
N PHE A 27 -1.11 9.21 -15.07
CA PHE A 27 -2.20 8.52 -14.40
C PHE A 27 -3.47 9.36 -14.37
N VAL A 28 -3.38 10.64 -14.02
CA VAL A 28 -4.55 11.54 -14.01
C VAL A 28 -5.13 11.68 -15.42
N ASP A 29 -4.30 11.74 -16.46
CA ASP A 29 -4.73 11.78 -17.85
C ASP A 29 -5.50 10.52 -18.24
N GLU A 30 -4.94 9.36 -17.94
CA GLU A 30 -5.53 8.05 -18.23
C GLU A 30 -6.83 7.85 -17.43
N LEU A 31 -6.85 8.19 -16.14
CA LEU A 31 -8.03 8.08 -15.29
C LEU A 31 -9.18 8.96 -15.79
N ALA A 32 -8.91 10.20 -16.19
CA ALA A 32 -9.91 11.12 -16.73
C ALA A 32 -10.48 10.59 -18.06
N ALA A 33 -9.67 9.95 -18.90
CA ALA A 33 -10.12 9.28 -20.12
C ALA A 33 -11.03 8.09 -19.77
N ILE A 34 -10.61 7.21 -18.86
CA ILE A 34 -11.41 6.06 -18.41
C ILE A 34 -12.78 6.50 -17.90
N VAL A 35 -12.82 7.50 -17.02
CA VAL A 35 -14.07 8.00 -16.40
C VAL A 35 -15.04 8.51 -17.45
N ARG A 36 -14.54 9.21 -18.48
CA ARG A 36 -15.36 9.71 -19.59
C ARG A 36 -15.83 8.58 -20.52
N ASP A 37 -14.89 7.76 -20.99
CA ASP A 37 -15.14 6.76 -22.02
C ASP A 37 -15.99 5.61 -21.50
N GLN A 38 -15.86 5.30 -20.20
CA GLN A 38 -16.66 4.29 -19.49
C GLN A 38 -17.96 4.84 -18.90
N GLN A 39 -18.29 6.13 -19.13
CA GLN A 39 -19.52 6.78 -18.64
C GLN A 39 -19.73 6.57 -17.13
N ILE A 40 -18.73 6.83 -16.34
CA ILE A 40 -18.78 6.68 -14.88
C ILE A 40 -19.75 7.70 -14.27
N ASP A 41 -20.59 7.24 -13.36
CA ASP A 41 -21.61 8.04 -12.66
C ASP A 41 -21.11 8.61 -11.32
N LEU A 42 -20.22 7.88 -10.64
CA LEU A 42 -19.72 8.18 -9.30
C LEU A 42 -18.25 7.74 -9.19
N VAL A 43 -17.42 8.58 -8.60
CA VAL A 43 -16.02 8.25 -8.33
C VAL A 43 -15.78 8.15 -6.82
N LEU A 44 -15.15 7.07 -6.38
CA LEU A 44 -14.74 6.80 -5.01
C LEU A 44 -13.21 6.70 -4.94
N LEU A 45 -12.59 7.62 -4.19
CA LEU A 45 -11.15 7.61 -3.86
C LEU A 45 -10.98 7.24 -2.40
N ALA A 46 -10.60 5.99 -2.16
CA ALA A 46 -10.60 5.36 -0.85
C ALA A 46 -9.29 5.58 -0.06
N GLY A 47 -8.83 6.81 0.03
CA GLY A 47 -7.72 7.23 0.90
C GLY A 47 -6.35 7.18 0.27
N ASP A 48 -5.35 7.63 1.05
CA ASP A 48 -3.94 7.82 0.68
C ASP A 48 -3.78 8.59 -0.63
N VAL A 49 -4.37 9.78 -0.62
CA VAL A 49 -4.26 10.75 -1.71
C VAL A 49 -2.82 11.22 -1.87
N TYR A 50 -2.18 11.55 -0.77
CA TYR A 50 -0.80 11.99 -0.71
C TYR A 50 0.11 10.96 -0.03
N ASP A 51 1.41 11.00 -0.36
CA ASP A 51 2.41 10.13 0.27
C ASP A 51 2.76 10.54 1.70
N SER A 52 2.52 11.79 2.05
CA SER A 52 2.86 12.33 3.38
C SER A 52 1.89 13.41 3.83
N VAL A 53 1.85 13.64 5.15
CA VAL A 53 1.03 14.67 5.79
C VAL A 53 1.34 16.09 5.30
N ASN A 54 2.54 16.32 4.74
CA ASN A 54 2.99 17.58 4.14
C ASN A 54 3.42 17.34 2.68
N PRO A 55 2.46 17.19 1.75
CA PRO A 55 2.77 16.94 0.35
C PRO A 55 3.46 18.15 -0.30
N PRO A 56 4.29 17.93 -1.33
CA PRO A 56 4.80 19.01 -2.17
C PRO A 56 3.66 19.76 -2.87
N ALA A 57 3.82 21.05 -3.11
CA ALA A 57 2.82 21.88 -3.78
C ALA A 57 2.39 21.33 -5.16
N ALA A 58 3.32 20.71 -5.91
CA ALA A 58 3.00 20.08 -7.19
C ALA A 58 2.04 18.88 -7.04
N ALA A 59 2.15 18.12 -5.94
CA ALA A 59 1.23 17.02 -5.64
C ALA A 59 -0.17 17.55 -5.29
N GLU A 60 -0.26 18.62 -4.51
CA GLU A 60 -1.54 19.28 -4.21
C GLU A 60 -2.20 19.84 -5.48
N GLN A 61 -1.42 20.49 -6.33
CA GLN A 61 -1.92 21.03 -7.60
C GLN A 61 -2.46 19.91 -8.49
N LEU A 62 -1.73 18.80 -8.62
CA LEU A 62 -2.15 17.65 -9.41
C LEU A 62 -3.45 17.03 -8.86
N PHE A 63 -3.60 16.94 -7.54
CA PHE A 63 -4.82 16.45 -6.93
C PHE A 63 -6.04 17.32 -7.25
N TYR A 64 -5.91 18.65 -7.12
CA TYR A 64 -7.02 19.55 -7.45
C TYR A 64 -7.35 19.55 -8.95
N GLU A 65 -6.36 19.41 -9.82
CA GLU A 65 -6.57 19.22 -11.25
C GLU A 65 -7.32 17.90 -11.53
N ALA A 66 -6.91 16.80 -10.89
CA ALA A 66 -7.60 15.52 -11.01
C ALA A 66 -9.07 15.63 -10.58
N LEU A 67 -9.36 16.25 -9.42
CA LEU A 67 -10.73 16.44 -8.95
C LEU A 67 -11.57 17.27 -9.91
N ALA A 68 -11.04 18.35 -10.48
CA ALA A 68 -11.72 19.17 -11.44
C ALA A 68 -12.10 18.40 -12.72
N ARG A 69 -11.19 17.56 -13.22
CA ARG A 69 -11.40 16.72 -14.40
C ARG A 69 -12.39 15.58 -14.13
N LEU A 70 -12.27 14.93 -12.97
CA LEU A 70 -13.12 13.79 -12.59
C LEU A 70 -14.56 14.25 -12.30
N SER A 71 -14.76 15.41 -11.72
CA SER A 71 -16.09 15.93 -11.36
C SER A 71 -16.90 16.41 -12.55
N ASP A 72 -16.26 16.66 -13.70
CA ASP A 72 -16.93 17.13 -14.92
C ASP A 72 -17.86 18.33 -14.63
N GLN A 73 -17.29 19.39 -14.09
CA GLN A 73 -18.00 20.60 -13.68
C GLN A 73 -19.16 20.37 -12.69
N GLY A 74 -19.09 19.29 -11.92
CA GLY A 74 -20.12 18.94 -10.93
C GLY A 74 -21.20 18.00 -11.44
N SER A 75 -21.14 17.55 -12.69
CA SER A 75 -22.10 16.59 -13.24
C SER A 75 -21.86 15.17 -12.71
N ARG A 76 -20.63 14.88 -12.25
CA ARG A 76 -20.23 13.60 -11.68
C ARG A 76 -19.77 13.78 -10.23
N PRO A 77 -20.50 13.24 -9.25
CA PRO A 77 -20.07 13.23 -7.86
C PRO A 77 -18.73 12.50 -7.67
N VAL A 78 -17.84 13.09 -6.88
CA VAL A 78 -16.54 12.52 -6.50
C VAL A 78 -16.44 12.55 -4.98
N PHE A 79 -16.11 11.41 -4.39
CA PHE A 79 -15.84 11.29 -2.96
C PHE A 79 -14.39 10.88 -2.74
N ALA A 80 -13.69 11.61 -1.87
CA ALA A 80 -12.34 11.27 -1.44
C ALA A 80 -12.28 11.30 0.09
N ILE A 81 -11.73 10.25 0.68
CA ILE A 81 -11.50 10.15 2.12
C ILE A 81 -10.01 10.23 2.43
N ALA A 82 -9.66 10.59 3.66
CA ALA A 82 -8.27 10.54 4.12
C ALA A 82 -7.86 9.11 4.48
N GLY A 83 -6.71 8.67 3.97
CA GLY A 83 -6.01 7.47 4.39
C GLY A 83 -5.06 7.74 5.57
N ASN A 84 -4.18 6.78 5.88
CA ASN A 84 -3.24 6.92 7.01
C ASN A 84 -2.06 7.84 6.70
N HIS A 85 -1.72 8.08 5.43
CA HIS A 85 -0.71 9.04 5.00
C HIS A 85 -1.20 10.48 4.98
N ASP A 86 -2.52 10.69 4.82
CA ASP A 86 -3.11 12.02 4.67
C ASP A 86 -3.25 12.75 6.00
N HIS A 87 -3.01 14.08 5.99
CA HIS A 87 -3.45 14.94 7.08
C HIS A 87 -4.92 15.31 6.87
N PRO A 88 -5.84 14.93 7.79
CA PRO A 88 -7.28 15.11 7.61
C PRO A 88 -7.71 16.56 7.30
N ASP A 89 -7.22 17.53 8.07
CA ASP A 89 -7.60 18.94 7.90
C ASP A 89 -7.00 19.54 6.62
N ARG A 90 -5.80 19.10 6.22
CA ARG A 90 -5.18 19.57 4.98
C ARG A 90 -5.92 19.04 3.75
N LEU A 91 -6.28 17.76 3.74
CA LEU A 91 -7.09 17.19 2.66
C LEU A 91 -8.41 17.94 2.49
N THR A 92 -9.04 18.32 3.60
CA THR A 92 -10.35 18.99 3.59
C THR A 92 -10.28 20.52 3.51
N ALA A 93 -9.09 21.11 3.49
CA ALA A 93 -8.93 22.58 3.46
C ALA A 93 -9.68 23.25 2.29
N ALA A 94 -9.73 22.58 1.13
CA ALA A 94 -10.45 23.07 -0.05
C ALA A 94 -11.91 22.58 -0.14
N ALA A 95 -12.45 21.86 0.85
CA ALA A 95 -13.81 21.30 0.80
C ALA A 95 -14.92 22.32 0.46
N PRO A 96 -14.89 23.58 0.97
CA PRO A 96 -15.91 24.58 0.61
C PRO A 96 -15.93 24.96 -0.88
N LEU A 97 -14.77 24.90 -1.54
CA LEU A 97 -14.65 25.14 -2.98
C LEU A 97 -14.98 23.89 -3.78
N ALA A 98 -14.42 22.74 -3.37
CA ALA A 98 -14.61 21.45 -3.98
C ALA A 98 -16.10 21.05 -4.01
N GLY A 99 -16.85 21.35 -2.94
CA GLY A 99 -18.28 21.06 -2.85
C GLY A 99 -19.12 21.75 -3.93
N LYS A 100 -18.70 22.91 -4.43
CA LYS A 100 -19.37 23.60 -5.55
C LYS A 100 -19.19 22.88 -6.88
N LEU A 101 -18.21 22.00 -6.96
CA LEU A 101 -17.91 21.16 -8.12
C LEU A 101 -18.37 19.72 -7.91
N GLY A 102 -19.27 19.45 -6.96
CA GLY A 102 -19.76 18.09 -6.70
C GLY A 102 -18.72 17.15 -6.06
N VAL A 103 -17.63 17.70 -5.51
CA VAL A 103 -16.58 16.91 -4.84
C VAL A 103 -16.76 16.99 -3.33
N THR A 104 -16.78 15.83 -2.68
CA THR A 104 -16.87 15.68 -1.22
C THR A 104 -15.55 15.16 -0.68
N LEU A 105 -14.87 15.96 0.14
CA LEU A 105 -13.62 15.61 0.82
C LEU A 105 -13.92 15.32 2.29
N ILE A 106 -13.49 14.16 2.80
CA ILE A 106 -13.79 13.69 4.15
C ILE A 106 -12.47 13.33 4.84
N GLY A 107 -12.07 14.13 5.83
CA GLY A 107 -10.79 13.96 6.54
C GLY A 107 -10.90 13.10 7.79
N LEU A 108 -11.90 13.35 8.62
CA LEU A 108 -12.11 12.65 9.89
C LEU A 108 -13.37 11.77 9.84
N PRO A 109 -13.41 10.68 10.62
CA PRO A 109 -14.61 9.88 10.79
C PRO A 109 -15.79 10.71 11.26
N GLU A 110 -16.89 10.69 10.52
CA GLU A 110 -18.14 11.36 10.84
C GLU A 110 -19.31 10.35 10.82
N PRO A 111 -20.22 10.38 11.80
CA PRO A 111 -21.36 9.48 11.86
C PRO A 111 -22.48 9.93 10.92
N ARG A 112 -22.19 9.91 9.62
CA ARG A 112 -23.17 10.37 8.62
C ARG A 112 -23.06 9.59 7.31
N VAL A 113 -24.19 9.43 6.62
CA VAL A 113 -24.24 8.91 5.26
C VAL A 113 -24.47 10.02 4.24
N HIS A 114 -24.00 9.80 3.03
CA HIS A 114 -24.21 10.68 1.88
C HIS A 114 -25.24 10.07 0.94
N ARG A 115 -26.33 10.81 0.65
CA ARG A 115 -27.30 10.45 -0.37
C ARG A 115 -26.93 11.14 -1.67
N VAL A 116 -26.62 10.34 -2.68
CA VAL A 116 -26.06 10.81 -3.96
C VAL A 116 -27.03 10.44 -5.08
N PRO A 117 -27.89 11.37 -5.54
CA PRO A 117 -28.72 11.14 -6.69
C PRO A 117 -27.87 11.10 -7.97
N ILE A 118 -28.08 10.09 -8.80
CA ILE A 118 -27.39 9.94 -10.08
C ILE A 118 -28.36 10.31 -11.21
N ALA A 119 -28.11 11.45 -11.83
CA ALA A 119 -29.02 12.03 -12.83
C ALA A 119 -29.18 11.11 -14.06
N ARG A 120 -28.10 10.43 -14.51
CA ARG A 120 -28.14 9.59 -15.71
C ARG A 120 -29.03 8.35 -15.55
N THR A 121 -29.05 7.72 -14.36
CA THR A 121 -29.79 6.47 -14.12
C THR A 121 -31.06 6.67 -13.31
N GLY A 122 -31.24 7.83 -12.67
CA GLY A 122 -32.34 8.09 -11.74
C GLY A 122 -32.22 7.34 -10.41
N GLU A 123 -31.13 6.61 -10.20
CA GLU A 123 -30.86 5.86 -8.97
C GLU A 123 -30.26 6.78 -7.90
N THR A 124 -30.35 6.34 -6.64
CA THR A 124 -29.70 7.04 -5.53
C THR A 124 -28.73 6.10 -4.85
N ALA A 125 -27.47 6.51 -4.73
CA ALA A 125 -26.51 5.86 -3.86
C ALA A 125 -26.67 6.37 -2.42
N VAL A 126 -26.54 5.46 -1.45
CA VAL A 126 -26.34 5.78 -0.03
C VAL A 126 -24.96 5.30 0.34
N LEU A 127 -24.06 6.25 0.52
CA LEU A 127 -22.65 6.00 0.80
C LEU A 127 -22.35 6.31 2.27
N PHE A 128 -21.87 5.32 3.01
CA PHE A 128 -21.18 5.51 4.26
C PHE A 128 -19.66 5.56 3.98
N ALA A 129 -19.01 6.69 4.27
CA ALA A 129 -17.60 6.92 4.07
C ALA A 129 -16.90 7.08 5.41
N LEU A 130 -15.98 6.15 5.71
CA LEU A 130 -15.20 6.11 6.95
C LEU A 130 -13.72 6.30 6.59
N PRO A 131 -13.15 7.51 6.73
CA PRO A 131 -11.70 7.72 6.62
C PRO A 131 -10.93 6.82 7.58
N TYR A 132 -9.61 6.70 7.41
CA TYR A 132 -8.75 5.88 8.28
C TYR A 132 -9.09 6.07 9.76
N PRO A 133 -9.65 5.06 10.44
CA PRO A 133 -10.25 5.21 11.77
C PRO A 133 -9.28 4.85 12.89
N SER A 134 -8.10 5.50 12.98
CA SER A 134 -7.21 5.33 14.15
C SER A 134 -7.88 5.85 15.41
N GLU A 135 -7.46 5.36 16.59
CA GLU A 135 -7.95 5.81 17.90
C GLU A 135 -7.87 7.34 18.05
N SER A 136 -6.76 7.93 17.61
CA SER A 136 -6.56 9.39 17.60
C SER A 136 -7.61 10.11 16.76
N ARG A 137 -7.98 9.57 15.59
CA ARG A 137 -8.98 10.16 14.71
C ARG A 137 -10.42 9.91 15.19
N LEU A 138 -10.65 8.78 15.84
CA LEU A 138 -11.89 8.48 16.53
C LEU A 138 -12.04 9.28 17.83
N ARG A 139 -10.93 9.80 18.37
CA ARG A 139 -10.83 10.47 19.69
C ARG A 139 -11.31 9.58 20.82
N GLU A 140 -11.02 8.31 20.73
CA GLU A 140 -11.39 7.27 21.68
C GLU A 140 -10.20 6.37 21.97
N LEU A 141 -10.02 5.97 23.23
CA LEU A 141 -9.21 4.83 23.61
C LEU A 141 -10.10 3.60 23.58
N LEU A 142 -9.75 2.58 22.82
CA LEU A 142 -10.60 1.41 22.60
C LEU A 142 -10.48 0.39 23.74
N THR A 143 -9.27 0.30 24.33
CA THR A 143 -8.97 -0.57 25.47
C THR A 143 -7.72 -0.08 26.17
N ASP A 144 -7.62 -0.34 27.49
CA ASP A 144 -6.40 -0.10 28.29
C ASP A 144 -5.45 -1.32 28.26
N GLU A 145 -5.86 -2.41 27.60
CA GLU A 145 -5.08 -3.62 27.53
C GLU A 145 -4.10 -3.59 26.36
N ALA A 146 -2.85 -4.00 26.64
CA ALA A 146 -1.79 -4.08 25.63
C ALA A 146 -1.80 -5.40 24.83
N ASP A 147 -2.68 -6.36 25.18
CA ASP A 147 -2.80 -7.62 24.45
C ASP A 147 -3.33 -7.37 23.03
N GLU A 148 -2.58 -7.82 22.05
CA GLU A 148 -2.84 -7.63 20.63
C GLU A 148 -4.20 -8.19 20.17
N ALA A 149 -4.60 -9.36 20.69
CA ALA A 149 -5.85 -9.99 20.31
C ALA A 149 -7.05 -9.22 20.88
N VAL A 150 -6.93 -8.70 22.10
CA VAL A 150 -7.95 -7.86 22.75
C VAL A 150 -8.09 -6.54 22.02
N LEU A 151 -6.99 -5.89 21.70
CA LEU A 151 -6.99 -4.62 20.97
C LEU A 151 -7.60 -4.78 19.55
N ARG A 152 -7.23 -5.86 18.85
CA ARG A 152 -7.81 -6.18 17.53
C ARG A 152 -9.32 -6.40 17.61
N ALA A 153 -9.79 -7.17 18.59
CA ALA A 153 -11.21 -7.41 18.76
C ALA A 153 -11.97 -6.11 19.06
N ALA A 154 -11.45 -5.28 19.98
CA ALA A 154 -12.05 -3.98 20.32
C ALA A 154 -12.10 -3.04 19.11
N TYR A 155 -11.04 -2.98 18.30
CA TYR A 155 -11.00 -2.16 17.10
C TYR A 155 -11.99 -2.65 16.03
N SER A 156 -12.01 -3.95 15.74
CA SER A 156 -12.94 -4.53 14.78
C SER A 156 -14.40 -4.34 15.20
N ASP A 157 -14.71 -4.53 16.48
CA ASP A 157 -16.06 -4.32 17.02
C ASP A 157 -16.45 -2.83 16.98
N ARG A 158 -15.51 -1.91 17.20
CA ARG A 158 -15.78 -0.48 17.07
C ARG A 158 -16.12 -0.07 15.65
N VAL A 159 -15.33 -0.53 14.68
CA VAL A 159 -15.60 -0.31 13.24
C VAL A 159 -16.97 -0.88 12.86
N ARG A 160 -17.28 -2.11 13.30
CA ARG A 160 -18.59 -2.74 13.10
C ARG A 160 -19.72 -1.90 13.67
N HIS A 161 -19.59 -1.43 14.91
CA HIS A 161 -20.62 -0.63 15.57
C HIS A 161 -20.91 0.66 14.79
N ILE A 162 -19.85 1.39 14.39
CA ILE A 162 -19.98 2.61 13.59
C ILE A 162 -20.68 2.29 12.26
N ALA A 163 -20.27 1.24 11.57
CA ALA A 163 -20.83 0.85 10.28
C ALA A 163 -22.32 0.43 10.40
N MET A 164 -22.68 -0.33 11.44
CA MET A 164 -24.06 -0.75 11.71
C MET A 164 -24.98 0.44 11.98
N GLU A 165 -24.53 1.43 12.75
CA GLU A 165 -25.34 2.63 13.00
C GLU A 165 -25.64 3.39 11.70
N GLN A 166 -24.70 3.46 10.77
CA GLN A 166 -24.90 4.13 9.51
C GLN A 166 -25.71 3.28 8.51
N ALA A 167 -25.60 1.97 8.60
CA ALA A 167 -26.35 1.03 7.78
C ALA A 167 -27.89 1.12 7.98
N LYS A 168 -28.36 1.71 9.09
CA LYS A 168 -29.79 2.01 9.31
C LYS A 168 -30.37 2.94 8.23
N HIS A 169 -29.53 3.65 7.50
CA HIS A 169 -29.93 4.52 6.39
C HIS A 169 -29.98 3.81 5.04
N PHE A 170 -29.51 2.58 4.95
CA PHE A 170 -29.56 1.76 3.75
C PHE A 170 -31.00 1.32 3.46
N GLY A 171 -31.33 1.21 2.19
CA GLY A 171 -32.67 0.84 1.75
C GLY A 171 -32.66 -0.10 0.54
N PRO A 172 -33.76 -0.84 0.33
CA PRO A 172 -33.85 -1.78 -0.78
C PRO A 172 -33.95 -1.09 -2.16
N GLN A 173 -34.30 0.20 -2.18
CA GLN A 173 -34.42 1.01 -3.40
C GLN A 173 -33.20 1.89 -3.65
N THR A 174 -32.13 1.72 -2.86
CA THR A 174 -30.90 2.50 -2.98
C THR A 174 -29.72 1.59 -3.27
N VAL A 175 -28.68 2.14 -3.92
CA VAL A 175 -27.40 1.48 -4.05
C VAL A 175 -26.59 1.76 -2.78
N ASN A 176 -26.45 0.75 -1.93
CA ASN A 176 -25.85 0.88 -0.62
C ASN A 176 -24.35 0.58 -0.69
N LEU A 177 -23.54 1.57 -0.33
CA LEU A 177 -22.10 1.56 -0.47
C LEU A 177 -21.42 1.86 0.87
N LEU A 178 -20.29 1.22 1.11
CA LEU A 178 -19.34 1.56 2.15
C LEU A 178 -18.01 1.94 1.49
N MET A 179 -17.32 2.94 2.01
CA MET A 179 -15.97 3.31 1.61
C MET A 179 -15.11 3.52 2.86
N SER A 180 -13.92 2.94 2.90
CA SER A 180 -13.00 3.12 4.02
C SER A 180 -11.55 2.94 3.61
N HIS A 181 -10.64 3.32 4.52
CA HIS A 181 -9.22 3.09 4.38
C HIS A 181 -8.72 2.35 5.62
N LEU A 182 -8.59 1.04 5.54
CA LEU A 182 -8.25 0.17 6.67
C LEU A 182 -7.75 -1.21 6.18
N TYR A 183 -7.15 -1.97 7.09
CA TYR A 183 -6.70 -3.33 6.81
C TYR A 183 -7.74 -4.36 7.24
N VAL A 184 -8.17 -5.22 6.32
CA VAL A 184 -9.04 -6.36 6.59
C VAL A 184 -8.22 -7.63 6.72
N LEU A 185 -8.50 -8.43 7.76
CA LEU A 185 -7.80 -9.69 8.04
C LEU A 185 -7.75 -10.60 6.80
N GLY A 186 -6.56 -11.10 6.50
CA GLY A 186 -6.32 -11.96 5.34
C GLY A 186 -5.97 -11.21 4.05
N GLY A 187 -5.90 -9.88 4.08
CA GLY A 187 -5.35 -9.07 2.99
C GLY A 187 -3.87 -9.38 2.76
N LYS A 188 -3.43 -9.27 1.52
CA LYS A 188 -2.02 -9.46 1.13
C LYS A 188 -1.36 -8.10 0.97
N GLU A 189 -0.40 -7.82 1.83
CA GLU A 189 0.44 -6.62 1.80
C GLU A 189 1.60 -6.77 0.81
N THR A 190 2.19 -5.65 0.44
CA THR A 190 3.48 -5.52 -0.22
C THR A 190 4.43 -4.74 0.70
N GLU A 191 5.68 -4.51 0.29
CA GLU A 191 6.62 -3.71 1.11
C GLU A 191 6.40 -2.19 0.95
N SER A 192 5.46 -1.79 0.12
CA SER A 192 5.21 -0.37 -0.18
C SER A 192 4.15 0.27 0.71
N GLU A 193 3.30 -0.54 1.37
CA GLU A 193 2.36 -0.05 2.36
C GLU A 193 3.07 0.36 3.65
N ARG A 194 2.62 1.45 4.26
CA ARG A 194 3.02 1.80 5.61
C ARG A 194 2.21 0.96 6.59
N PRO A 195 2.82 0.06 7.37
CA PRO A 195 2.08 -0.76 8.31
C PRO A 195 1.20 0.09 9.22
N ILE A 196 -0.11 -0.15 9.21
CA ILE A 196 -1.07 0.44 10.15
C ILE A 196 -1.33 -0.51 11.30
N GLN A 197 -0.94 -1.76 11.15
CA GLN A 197 -1.02 -2.81 12.15
C GLN A 197 0.32 -2.94 12.87
N VAL A 198 0.33 -2.71 14.17
CA VAL A 198 1.45 -3.10 15.03
C VAL A 198 1.04 -4.44 15.61
N GLY A 199 1.70 -5.53 15.18
CA GLY A 199 1.37 -6.88 15.63
C GLY A 199 -0.06 -7.34 15.26
N GLY A 200 -0.79 -6.71 14.32
CA GLY A 200 -2.16 -7.05 13.96
C GLY A 200 -3.27 -6.29 14.71
N ALA A 201 -2.91 -5.39 15.64
CA ALA A 201 -3.84 -4.70 16.51
C ALA A 201 -4.95 -3.91 15.80
N TYR A 202 -4.64 -3.23 14.70
CA TYR A 202 -5.61 -2.41 13.94
C TYR A 202 -6.17 -3.14 12.72
N THR A 203 -6.43 -4.43 12.85
CA THR A 203 -7.00 -5.29 11.81
C THR A 203 -8.50 -5.43 12.00
N VAL A 204 -9.27 -5.35 10.93
CA VAL A 204 -10.72 -5.47 10.92
C VAL A 204 -11.15 -6.82 10.35
N ASP A 205 -12.07 -7.50 11.01
CA ASP A 205 -12.71 -8.68 10.44
C ASP A 205 -13.63 -8.29 9.26
N ALA A 206 -13.61 -9.06 8.18
CA ALA A 206 -14.46 -8.81 7.01
C ALA A 206 -15.95 -8.71 7.38
N SER A 207 -16.40 -9.47 8.39
CA SER A 207 -17.77 -9.43 8.90
C SER A 207 -18.19 -8.08 9.51
N ALA A 208 -17.23 -7.26 9.94
CA ALA A 208 -17.50 -5.93 10.47
C ALA A 208 -17.98 -4.94 9.39
N LEU A 209 -17.68 -5.21 8.12
CA LEU A 209 -18.09 -4.42 6.97
C LEU A 209 -19.36 -4.97 6.27
N ALA A 210 -19.79 -6.18 6.63
CA ALA A 210 -20.98 -6.83 6.06
C ALA A 210 -22.27 -6.34 6.76
N VAL A 211 -22.53 -5.03 6.69
CA VAL A 211 -23.62 -4.35 7.40
C VAL A 211 -24.80 -3.96 6.47
N GLY A 212 -24.92 -4.60 5.30
CA GLY A 212 -25.98 -4.33 4.34
C GLY A 212 -25.58 -3.46 3.15
N ALA A 213 -24.31 -3.02 3.08
CA ALA A 213 -23.73 -2.53 1.83
C ALA A 213 -23.49 -3.70 0.87
N ARG A 214 -23.76 -3.52 -0.43
CA ARG A 214 -23.45 -4.53 -1.45
C ARG A 214 -21.99 -4.46 -1.89
N TYR A 215 -21.36 -3.30 -1.75
CA TYR A 215 -19.97 -3.07 -2.11
C TYR A 215 -19.27 -2.20 -1.07
N ALA A 216 -18.11 -2.64 -0.60
CA ALA A 216 -17.22 -1.90 0.25
C ALA A 216 -15.93 -1.57 -0.52
N ALA A 217 -15.76 -0.29 -0.84
CA ALA A 217 -14.58 0.26 -1.50
C ALA A 217 -13.49 0.55 -0.47
N LEU A 218 -12.37 -0.17 -0.53
CA LEU A 218 -11.26 -0.04 0.41
C LEU A 218 -9.98 0.45 -0.26
N GLY A 219 -9.21 1.26 0.47
CA GLY A 219 -7.81 1.58 0.22
C GLY A 219 -6.92 1.04 1.32
N HIS A 220 -5.63 1.27 1.21
CA HIS A 220 -4.50 0.84 2.02
C HIS A 220 -3.65 -0.25 1.36
N LEU A 221 -4.24 -1.29 0.78
CA LEU A 221 -3.49 -2.36 0.14
C LEU A 221 -3.26 -2.05 -1.33
N HIS A 222 -1.98 -1.99 -1.73
CA HIS A 222 -1.55 -1.59 -3.08
C HIS A 222 -1.79 -2.65 -4.14
N ARG A 223 -2.04 -3.90 -3.72
CA ARG A 223 -2.42 -4.98 -4.62
C ARG A 223 -3.92 -5.09 -4.77
N PRO A 224 -4.50 -5.03 -5.98
CA PRO A 224 -5.92 -5.28 -6.21
C PRO A 224 -6.31 -6.65 -5.68
N GLN A 225 -7.31 -6.70 -4.79
CA GLN A 225 -7.79 -7.94 -4.19
C GLN A 225 -9.18 -7.77 -3.59
N GLN A 226 -9.88 -8.89 -3.41
CA GLN A 226 -11.23 -8.87 -2.87
C GLN A 226 -11.49 -10.02 -1.90
N GLN A 227 -12.46 -9.79 -1.03
CA GLN A 227 -13.05 -10.78 -0.13
C GLN A 227 -14.56 -10.68 -0.22
N LEU A 228 -15.26 -11.75 0.15
CA LEU A 228 -16.71 -11.77 0.27
C LEU A 228 -17.09 -12.02 1.72
N SER A 229 -17.98 -11.19 2.27
CA SER A 229 -18.54 -11.40 3.60
C SER A 229 -20.05 -11.20 3.55
N GLY A 230 -20.84 -12.28 3.75
CA GLY A 230 -22.27 -12.27 3.46
C GLY A 230 -22.51 -11.88 2.01
N ASP A 231 -23.36 -10.87 1.80
CA ASP A 231 -23.67 -10.31 0.48
C ASP A 231 -22.82 -9.09 0.09
N THR A 232 -21.81 -8.76 0.90
CA THR A 232 -20.93 -7.60 0.68
C THR A 232 -19.65 -8.02 -0.02
N VAL A 233 -19.40 -7.47 -1.20
CA VAL A 233 -18.10 -7.56 -1.86
C VAL A 233 -17.19 -6.48 -1.28
N ILE A 234 -16.10 -6.90 -0.64
CA ILE A 234 -15.08 -6.04 -0.04
C ILE A 234 -13.89 -6.02 -1.00
N ARG A 235 -13.56 -4.85 -1.55
CA ARG A 235 -12.57 -4.72 -2.62
C ARG A 235 -11.53 -3.66 -2.28
N TYR A 236 -10.27 -3.99 -2.46
CA TYR A 236 -9.16 -3.05 -2.61
C TYR A 236 -8.89 -2.82 -4.10
N SER A 237 -8.96 -1.58 -4.54
CA SER A 237 -8.63 -1.24 -5.93
C SER A 237 -7.13 -1.35 -6.22
N GLY A 238 -6.32 -1.24 -5.19
CA GLY A 238 -4.87 -1.13 -5.30
C GLY A 238 -4.40 0.27 -5.68
N SER A 239 -3.07 0.47 -5.61
CA SER A 239 -2.43 1.71 -6.04
C SER A 239 -2.32 1.80 -7.56
N PRO A 240 -2.35 3.02 -8.15
CA PRO A 240 -2.28 3.19 -9.61
C PRO A 240 -0.87 2.95 -10.18
N LEU A 241 0.16 3.09 -9.37
CA LEU A 241 1.56 2.87 -9.72
C LEU A 241 2.18 1.83 -8.78
N ALA A 242 3.19 1.10 -9.24
CA ALA A 242 4.02 0.29 -8.36
C ALA A 242 4.99 1.21 -7.61
N TYR A 243 5.01 1.12 -6.29
CA TYR A 243 5.79 2.00 -5.41
C TYR A 243 7.00 1.34 -4.76
N SER A 244 7.16 0.03 -4.92
CA SER A 244 8.31 -0.76 -4.47
C SER A 244 8.65 -1.84 -5.50
N PHE A 245 9.90 -2.29 -5.53
CA PHE A 245 10.30 -3.43 -6.36
C PHE A 245 9.65 -4.75 -5.93
N SER A 246 9.10 -4.86 -4.73
CA SER A 246 8.25 -5.98 -4.33
C SER A 246 6.95 -6.09 -5.14
N GLU A 247 6.58 -5.02 -5.85
CA GLU A 247 5.44 -4.96 -6.77
C GLU A 247 5.85 -5.17 -8.25
N ALA A 248 7.12 -5.52 -8.52
CA ALA A 248 7.59 -5.76 -9.88
C ALA A 248 6.76 -6.86 -10.55
N GLY A 249 6.34 -6.61 -11.79
CA GLY A 249 5.47 -7.52 -12.54
C GLY A 249 4.00 -7.53 -12.13
N GLN A 250 3.57 -6.73 -11.16
CA GLN A 250 2.15 -6.58 -10.83
C GLN A 250 1.49 -5.59 -11.81
N ALA A 251 0.37 -6.02 -12.42
CA ALA A 251 -0.46 -5.11 -13.20
C ALA A 251 -1.22 -4.17 -12.24
N LYS A 252 -1.21 -2.88 -12.55
CA LYS A 252 -1.96 -1.86 -11.81
C LYS A 252 -3.28 -1.58 -12.51
N SER A 253 -4.33 -1.33 -11.73
CA SER A 253 -5.69 -1.17 -12.27
C SER A 253 -6.52 -0.22 -11.41
N VAL A 254 -7.63 0.23 -11.96
CA VAL A 254 -8.78 0.76 -11.23
C VAL A 254 -9.94 -0.21 -11.34
N THR A 255 -10.87 -0.16 -10.39
CA THR A 255 -12.04 -1.03 -10.39
C THR A 255 -13.28 -0.26 -10.83
N ILE A 256 -13.99 -0.75 -11.84
CA ILE A 256 -15.32 -0.29 -12.20
C ILE A 256 -16.35 -1.26 -11.62
N VAL A 257 -17.40 -0.71 -11.05
CA VAL A 257 -18.49 -1.47 -10.40
C VAL A 257 -19.81 -1.08 -11.01
N ASP A 258 -20.47 -2.00 -11.69
CA ASP A 258 -21.87 -1.85 -12.10
C ASP A 258 -22.77 -2.39 -10.99
N LEU A 259 -23.59 -1.51 -10.39
CA LEU A 259 -24.46 -1.88 -9.27
C LEU A 259 -25.84 -1.22 -9.39
N LYS A 260 -26.88 -2.03 -9.15
CA LYS A 260 -28.28 -1.60 -9.08
C LYS A 260 -28.82 -1.75 -7.65
N PRO A 261 -29.89 -1.02 -7.28
CA PRO A 261 -30.56 -1.24 -6.00
C PRO A 261 -30.91 -2.72 -5.79
N GLY A 262 -30.47 -3.29 -4.66
CA GLY A 262 -30.69 -4.70 -4.31
C GLY A 262 -29.95 -5.72 -5.19
N GLY A 263 -29.25 -5.30 -6.24
CA GLY A 263 -28.48 -6.17 -7.13
C GLY A 263 -27.12 -6.60 -6.57
N GLU A 264 -26.50 -7.55 -7.27
CA GLU A 264 -25.11 -7.92 -7.01
C GLU A 264 -24.16 -7.00 -7.79
N PRO A 265 -22.99 -6.64 -7.21
CA PRO A 265 -21.99 -5.84 -7.91
C PRO A 265 -21.32 -6.66 -9.01
N VAL A 266 -21.25 -6.10 -10.21
CA VAL A 266 -20.45 -6.63 -11.31
C VAL A 266 -19.18 -5.81 -11.40
N LEU A 267 -18.02 -6.47 -11.29
CA LEU A 267 -16.71 -5.84 -11.23
C LEU A 267 -15.97 -5.99 -12.55
N GLU A 268 -15.32 -4.92 -12.97
CA GLU A 268 -14.41 -4.87 -14.10
C GLU A 268 -13.09 -4.21 -13.65
N GLU A 269 -11.96 -4.89 -13.88
CA GLU A 269 -10.65 -4.28 -13.68
C GLU A 269 -10.19 -3.62 -14.99
N VAL A 270 -9.92 -2.31 -14.92
CA VAL A 270 -9.34 -1.58 -16.04
C VAL A 270 -7.86 -1.36 -15.75
N PHE A 271 -7.02 -2.05 -16.50
CA PHE A 271 -5.56 -1.97 -16.33
C PHE A 271 -5.03 -0.62 -16.79
N LEU A 272 -4.07 -0.10 -16.00
CA LEU A 272 -3.42 1.16 -16.25
C LEU A 272 -2.10 0.96 -17.02
N SER A 273 -1.80 1.90 -17.89
CA SER A 273 -0.59 1.92 -18.71
C SER A 273 0.36 3.08 -18.39
N CYS A 274 -0.05 4.01 -17.54
CA CYS A 274 0.65 5.26 -17.25
C CYS A 274 1.96 5.11 -16.49
N GLY A 275 2.14 3.99 -15.75
CA GLY A 275 3.33 3.76 -14.94
C GLY A 275 4.50 3.17 -15.72
N ARG A 276 5.73 3.58 -15.38
CA ARG A 276 6.94 2.89 -15.84
C ARG A 276 7.03 1.54 -15.14
N PRO A 277 7.28 0.43 -15.87
CA PRO A 277 7.44 -0.88 -15.25
C PRO A 277 8.59 -0.91 -14.25
N LEU A 278 8.43 -1.63 -13.15
CA LEU A 278 9.52 -1.98 -12.24
C LEU A 278 10.01 -3.38 -12.62
N VAL A 279 11.31 -3.52 -12.90
CA VAL A 279 11.90 -4.78 -13.34
C VAL A 279 13.16 -5.10 -12.56
N GLU A 280 13.37 -6.39 -12.32
CA GLU A 280 14.62 -6.90 -11.76
C GLU A 280 15.50 -7.45 -12.88
N TRP A 281 16.74 -6.98 -12.93
CA TRP A 281 17.76 -7.54 -13.81
C TRP A 281 18.75 -8.37 -13.00
N LYS A 282 19.00 -9.60 -13.43
CA LYS A 282 20.00 -10.50 -12.82
C LYS A 282 21.11 -10.76 -13.83
N ALA A 283 22.17 -9.98 -13.76
CA ALA A 283 23.30 -10.05 -14.68
C ALA A 283 24.35 -11.06 -14.19
N LYS A 284 24.17 -12.33 -14.51
CA LYS A 284 25.10 -13.42 -14.18
C LYS A 284 26.37 -13.38 -15.02
N GLY A 285 26.33 -12.80 -16.21
CA GLY A 285 27.48 -12.55 -17.08
C GLY A 285 28.24 -11.24 -16.78
N GLY A 286 27.98 -10.62 -15.62
CA GLY A 286 28.69 -9.43 -15.18
C GLY A 286 28.37 -8.18 -15.99
N LEU A 287 29.31 -7.22 -15.95
CA LEU A 287 29.15 -5.92 -16.63
C LEU A 287 28.93 -6.03 -18.15
N ALA A 288 29.55 -6.99 -18.80
CA ALA A 288 29.41 -7.18 -20.24
C ALA A 288 27.97 -7.51 -20.64
N GLU A 289 27.26 -8.27 -19.82
CA GLU A 289 25.83 -8.58 -20.02
C GLU A 289 24.95 -7.34 -19.83
N VAL A 290 25.24 -6.52 -18.82
CA VAL A 290 24.50 -5.26 -18.57
C VAL A 290 24.67 -4.30 -19.76
N TYR A 291 25.91 -4.10 -20.25
CA TYR A 291 26.14 -3.24 -21.39
C TYR A 291 25.41 -3.73 -22.64
N ARG A 292 25.42 -5.04 -22.91
CA ARG A 292 24.61 -5.61 -24.01
C ARG A 292 23.13 -5.29 -23.88
N TRP A 293 22.53 -5.45 -22.68
CA TRP A 293 21.12 -5.10 -22.45
C TRP A 293 20.84 -3.61 -22.63
N LEU A 294 21.80 -2.76 -22.28
CA LEU A 294 21.69 -1.32 -22.52
C LEU A 294 21.72 -0.99 -24.01
N ASP A 295 22.62 -1.63 -24.77
CA ASP A 295 22.74 -1.45 -26.23
C ASP A 295 21.50 -1.98 -26.98
N GLU A 296 20.91 -3.08 -26.51
CA GLU A 296 19.66 -3.66 -27.02
C GLU A 296 18.42 -2.85 -26.61
N ALA A 297 18.57 -1.77 -25.84
CA ALA A 297 17.48 -0.99 -25.26
C ALA A 297 16.44 -1.83 -24.47
N LYS A 298 16.89 -2.93 -23.86
CA LYS A 298 16.04 -3.80 -23.04
C LYS A 298 15.39 -2.97 -21.92
N ASP A 299 14.08 -3.15 -21.74
CA ASP A 299 13.27 -2.44 -20.75
C ASP A 299 13.50 -0.92 -20.73
N ALA A 300 13.47 -0.29 -21.92
CA ALA A 300 13.92 1.07 -22.18
C ALA A 300 13.30 2.14 -21.25
N THR A 301 12.07 1.97 -20.85
CA THR A 301 11.32 2.91 -20.00
C THR A 301 11.24 2.49 -18.54
N ALA A 302 11.71 1.29 -18.19
CA ALA A 302 11.53 0.73 -16.85
C ALA A 302 12.43 1.39 -15.79
N TRP A 303 11.99 1.28 -14.53
CA TRP A 303 12.82 1.39 -13.35
C TRP A 303 13.44 0.02 -13.08
N ILE A 304 14.74 -0.03 -12.85
CA ILE A 304 15.53 -1.27 -12.84
C ILE A 304 16.23 -1.43 -11.51
N ASP A 305 16.01 -2.57 -10.86
CA ASP A 305 16.84 -3.10 -9.79
C ASP A 305 17.81 -4.12 -10.38
N LEU A 306 19.10 -3.79 -10.40
CA LEU A 306 20.15 -4.60 -11.00
C LEU A 306 20.89 -5.39 -9.92
N GLU A 307 20.75 -6.73 -9.96
CA GLU A 307 21.62 -7.69 -9.30
C GLU A 307 22.79 -8.04 -10.24
N LEU A 308 23.99 -7.65 -9.88
CA LEU A 308 25.18 -7.74 -10.74
C LEU A 308 26.20 -8.72 -10.16
N HIS A 309 26.31 -9.91 -10.75
CA HIS A 309 27.27 -10.92 -10.34
C HIS A 309 28.66 -10.58 -10.88
N LEU A 310 29.64 -10.47 -9.98
CA LEU A 310 31.02 -10.05 -10.31
C LEU A 310 32.03 -10.96 -9.61
N GLN A 311 33.17 -11.15 -10.30
CA GLN A 311 34.32 -11.83 -9.72
C GLN A 311 35.30 -10.84 -9.06
N GLU A 312 35.26 -9.60 -9.48
CA GLU A 312 36.13 -8.51 -9.00
C GLU A 312 35.26 -7.32 -8.53
N THR A 313 35.82 -6.52 -7.62
CA THR A 313 35.11 -5.36 -7.06
C THR A 313 34.82 -4.32 -8.16
N ILE A 314 33.55 -3.91 -8.27
CA ILE A 314 33.14 -2.84 -9.17
C ILE A 314 33.63 -1.48 -8.67
N SER A 315 34.19 -0.67 -9.56
CA SER A 315 34.64 0.69 -9.22
C SER A 315 33.47 1.68 -9.15
N LEU A 316 33.66 2.75 -8.39
CA LEU A 316 32.69 3.86 -8.32
C LEU A 316 32.48 4.53 -9.69
N GLU A 317 33.52 4.58 -10.52
CA GLU A 317 33.42 5.10 -11.88
C GLU A 317 32.52 4.24 -12.78
N GLN A 318 32.61 2.92 -12.67
CA GLN A 318 31.74 2.00 -13.41
C GLN A 318 30.27 2.13 -12.97
N ILE A 319 30.02 2.24 -11.67
CA ILE A 319 28.67 2.49 -11.12
C ILE A 319 28.11 3.81 -11.65
N HIS A 320 28.92 4.87 -11.59
CA HIS A 320 28.53 6.19 -12.08
C HIS A 320 28.20 6.17 -13.58
N ARG A 321 29.03 5.52 -14.38
CA ARG A 321 28.83 5.35 -15.82
C ARG A 321 27.51 4.60 -16.14
N LEU A 322 27.22 3.52 -15.42
CA LEU A 322 25.96 2.79 -15.59
C LEU A 322 24.75 3.68 -15.33
N ARG A 323 24.77 4.44 -14.22
CA ARG A 323 23.71 5.38 -13.87
C ARG A 323 23.55 6.53 -14.86
N GLN A 324 24.64 7.02 -15.45
CA GLN A 324 24.58 8.04 -16.50
C GLN A 324 24.03 7.49 -17.82
N THR A 325 24.37 6.23 -18.15
CA THR A 325 23.91 5.60 -19.40
C THR A 325 22.40 5.31 -19.32
N ARG A 326 21.87 4.98 -18.12
CA ARG A 326 20.48 4.64 -17.94
C ARG A 326 19.94 5.23 -16.64
N GLU A 327 19.15 6.27 -16.74
CA GLU A 327 18.50 6.92 -15.59
C GLU A 327 17.63 5.97 -14.78
N GLY A 328 17.00 4.99 -15.46
CA GLY A 328 16.13 3.98 -14.84
C GLY A 328 16.86 2.95 -13.96
N LEU A 329 18.19 2.88 -13.96
CA LEU A 329 18.96 2.05 -13.04
C LEU A 329 18.94 2.67 -11.63
N ILE A 330 18.02 2.20 -10.80
CA ILE A 330 17.81 2.68 -9.44
C ILE A 330 18.79 2.03 -8.49
N HIS A 331 18.72 0.70 -8.39
CA HIS A 331 19.62 -0.10 -7.58
C HIS A 331 20.66 -0.78 -8.46
N ILE A 332 21.89 -0.82 -7.97
CA ILE A 332 22.98 -1.65 -8.51
C ILE A 332 23.54 -2.40 -7.31
N ARG A 333 23.21 -3.68 -7.21
CA ARG A 333 23.58 -4.58 -6.12
C ARG A 333 24.65 -5.56 -6.60
N PRO A 334 25.94 -5.31 -6.33
CA PRO A 334 26.97 -6.25 -6.70
C PRO A 334 26.89 -7.50 -5.82
N VAL A 335 27.00 -8.67 -6.44
CA VAL A 335 26.98 -9.98 -5.80
C VAL A 335 28.33 -10.66 -6.11
N TYR A 336 29.04 -11.06 -5.05
CA TYR A 336 30.33 -11.72 -5.13
C TYR A 336 30.21 -13.16 -4.67
N PRO A 337 30.56 -14.18 -5.48
CA PRO A 337 30.39 -15.59 -5.15
C PRO A 337 31.03 -16.02 -3.82
N GLU A 338 32.18 -15.43 -3.48
CA GLU A 338 32.88 -15.72 -2.22
C GLU A 338 32.07 -15.24 -1.00
N LEU A 339 31.41 -14.08 -1.10
CA LEU A 339 30.56 -13.53 -0.04
C LEU A 339 29.20 -14.27 0.06
N GLU A 340 28.70 -14.78 -1.07
CA GLU A 340 27.48 -15.61 -1.04
C GLU A 340 27.74 -16.95 -0.33
N ALA A 341 28.83 -17.61 -0.64
CA ALA A 341 29.21 -18.86 0.03
C ALA A 341 29.42 -18.67 1.54
N GLU A 342 30.04 -17.54 1.95
CA GLU A 342 30.17 -17.17 3.37
C GLU A 342 28.82 -16.82 4.00
N SER A 343 27.93 -16.12 3.30
CA SER A 343 26.60 -15.77 3.77
C SER A 343 25.68 -16.99 3.89
N GLU A 344 25.74 -17.93 2.93
CA GLU A 344 25.01 -19.20 3.03
C GLU A 344 25.53 -20.08 4.15
N ALA A 345 26.85 -20.15 4.32
CA ALA A 345 27.48 -20.83 5.45
C ALA A 345 27.07 -20.19 6.78
N TYR A 346 26.99 -18.86 6.85
CA TYR A 346 26.51 -18.13 8.04
C TYR A 346 25.04 -18.37 8.33
N ARG A 347 24.16 -18.35 7.30
CA ARG A 347 22.71 -18.67 7.46
C ARG A 347 22.47 -20.12 7.85
N ALA A 348 23.28 -21.05 7.35
CA ALA A 348 23.25 -22.44 7.79
C ALA A 348 23.73 -22.55 9.26
N THR A 349 24.67 -21.72 9.65
CA THR A 349 25.25 -21.69 11.00
C THR A 349 24.32 -21.02 12.01
N SER A 350 23.55 -19.97 11.62
CA SER A 350 22.62 -19.25 12.52
C SER A 350 21.43 -20.09 13.03
N LYS A 351 21.22 -21.27 12.46
CA LYS A 351 20.22 -22.26 12.93
C LYS A 351 20.80 -23.27 13.91
N LEU A 352 22.07 -23.19 14.24
CA LEU A 352 22.72 -24.10 15.17
C LEU A 352 22.44 -23.67 16.62
N PRO A 353 22.46 -24.61 17.57
CA PRO A 353 22.43 -24.28 18.99
C PRO A 353 23.58 -23.34 19.38
N MET A 354 23.37 -22.51 20.40
CA MET A 354 24.33 -21.46 20.82
C MET A 354 25.71 -22.01 21.24
N ASP A 355 25.73 -23.19 21.83
CA ASP A 355 26.98 -23.87 22.18
C ASP A 355 27.82 -24.26 20.95
N GLU A 356 27.16 -24.70 19.89
CA GLU A 356 27.81 -25.05 18.62
C GLU A 356 28.25 -23.78 17.86
N LEU A 357 27.47 -22.69 17.93
CA LEU A 357 27.85 -21.38 17.39
C LEU A 357 29.10 -20.84 18.07
N PHE A 358 29.15 -20.89 19.40
CA PHE A 358 30.32 -20.47 20.18
C PHE A 358 31.55 -21.31 19.86
N ARG A 359 31.39 -22.64 19.74
CA ARG A 359 32.50 -23.55 19.40
C ARG A 359 33.11 -23.21 18.05
N ARG A 360 32.32 -22.97 17.02
CA ARG A 360 32.79 -22.58 15.68
C ARG A 360 33.41 -21.18 15.65
N PHE A 361 32.84 -20.26 16.38
CA PHE A 361 33.42 -18.93 16.55
C PHE A 361 34.83 -19.01 17.18
N TYR A 362 34.95 -19.76 18.26
CA TYR A 362 36.23 -19.94 18.99
C TYR A 362 37.29 -20.63 18.12
N GLU A 363 36.92 -21.69 17.43
CA GLU A 363 37.78 -22.42 16.49
C GLU A 363 38.32 -21.50 15.38
N ARG A 364 37.44 -20.66 14.82
CA ARG A 364 37.81 -19.68 13.79
C ARG A 364 38.73 -18.58 14.32
N GLN A 365 38.52 -18.07 15.53
CA GLN A 365 39.33 -17.01 16.12
C GLN A 365 40.68 -17.49 16.62
N THR A 366 40.78 -18.75 16.99
CA THR A 366 42.00 -19.35 17.57
C THR A 366 42.85 -20.13 16.56
N GLY A 367 42.43 -20.15 15.27
CA GLY A 367 43.16 -20.89 14.24
C GLY A 367 43.00 -22.39 14.32
N GLY A 368 41.85 -22.90 14.82
CA GLY A 368 41.50 -24.33 14.85
C GLY A 368 41.52 -24.95 16.23
N ALA A 369 41.70 -24.18 17.32
CA ALA A 369 41.58 -24.75 18.67
C ALA A 369 40.12 -24.82 19.10
N LEU A 370 39.76 -25.92 19.75
CA LEU A 370 38.41 -26.08 20.33
C LEU A 370 38.35 -25.44 21.72
N PRO A 371 37.21 -24.84 22.10
CA PRO A 371 37.02 -24.29 23.45
C PRO A 371 36.98 -25.41 24.49
N GLU A 372 37.54 -25.17 25.67
CA GLU A 372 37.37 -26.09 26.79
C GLU A 372 35.90 -26.16 27.23
N PRO A 373 35.38 -27.32 27.67
CA PRO A 373 34.01 -27.47 28.08
C PRO A 373 33.52 -26.44 29.11
N GLU A 374 34.42 -26.03 30.00
CA GLU A 374 34.13 -25.05 31.03
C GLU A 374 33.91 -23.65 30.46
N LEU A 375 34.63 -23.28 29.41
CA LEU A 375 34.51 -21.99 28.72
C LEU A 375 33.18 -21.94 27.94
N THR A 376 32.79 -23.06 27.31
CA THR A 376 31.49 -23.15 26.63
C THR A 376 30.31 -23.00 27.63
N ARG A 377 30.44 -23.63 28.80
CA ARG A 377 29.41 -23.51 29.85
C ARG A 377 29.31 -22.08 30.38
N LEU A 378 30.45 -21.45 30.69
CA LEU A 378 30.48 -20.07 31.15
C LEU A 378 29.86 -19.10 30.13
N PHE A 379 30.11 -19.29 28.83
CA PHE A 379 29.50 -18.50 27.76
C PHE A 379 27.99 -18.64 27.76
N LEU A 380 27.44 -19.84 27.92
CA LEU A 380 25.99 -20.08 27.95
C LEU A 380 25.34 -19.53 29.23
N GLU A 381 26.03 -19.59 30.37
CA GLU A 381 25.58 -18.97 31.63
C GLU A 381 25.45 -17.44 31.49
N LEU A 382 26.45 -16.77 30.91
CA LEU A 382 26.43 -15.33 30.69
C LEU A 382 25.32 -14.89 29.75
N LEU A 383 24.99 -15.67 28.72
CA LEU A 383 23.90 -15.40 27.80
C LEU A 383 22.53 -15.54 28.45
N SER A 384 22.36 -16.48 29.37
CA SER A 384 21.10 -16.63 30.12
C SER A 384 20.89 -15.50 31.13
N ASP A 385 21.96 -15.04 31.78
CA ASP A 385 21.91 -13.91 32.72
C ASP A 385 21.54 -12.58 32.01
N GLU A 386 22.07 -12.31 30.79
CA GLU A 386 21.70 -11.14 29.98
C GLU A 386 20.21 -11.18 29.53
N GLN A 387 19.67 -12.34 29.18
CA GLN A 387 18.27 -12.49 28.80
C GLN A 387 17.32 -12.27 29.98
N GLU A 388 17.67 -12.70 31.18
CA GLU A 388 16.89 -12.45 32.40
C GLU A 388 16.94 -10.99 32.84
N GLU A 389 18.01 -10.25 32.55
CA GLU A 389 18.10 -8.80 32.82
C GLU A 389 17.29 -7.98 31.79
N GLU A 390 17.22 -8.38 30.52
CA GLU A 390 16.41 -7.71 29.49
C GLU A 390 14.89 -7.97 29.68
N GLU A 391 14.50 -9.14 30.17
CA GLU A 391 13.08 -9.44 30.49
C GLU A 391 12.60 -8.77 31.80
N SER A 392 13.51 -8.27 32.61
CA SER A 392 13.19 -7.63 33.91
C SER A 392 13.29 -6.09 33.90
N ALA A 393 13.65 -5.47 32.75
CA ALA A 393 13.80 -4.02 32.55
C ALA A 393 12.68 -3.45 31.68
#